data_fbb0f8408fe36c4a107aed130f6ff305
#
_entry.id   fbb0f8408fe36c4a107aed130f6ff305
#
_cell.length_a   1.000
_cell.length_b   1.000
_cell.length_c   1.000
_cell.angle_alpha   90.00
_cell.angle_beta   90.00
_cell.angle_gamma   90.00
#
_symmetry.space_group_name_H-M   'P 1'
#
loop_
_entity.id
_entity.type
_entity.pdbx_description
1 polymer ?
#
loop_
_entity_poly.entity_id
_entity_poly.type
_entity_poly.pdbx_seq_one_letter_code
_entity_poly.pdbx_strand_id
1 'polypeptide(L)'
;MPDQSYFTRKPGGDRVFSVEAPKIKFGNGVLKELGQDAETLGMKRVALFTDHRVAQQESLTIALDSLKKTGLDCEVYDEVEVEPTDRSFKAGSSFASEGKFDGFVSLGGGSVMDTCKASNLYSCYPTDFLDYVNAPIGRAIPVPGRL
;
A
#
# COMPACT_ATOMS: atom_id res chain seq x y z
N MET A 1 19.37 29.94 -19.63
CA MET A 1 18.30 29.15 -20.26
C MET A 1 18.26 27.78 -19.56
N PRO A 2 17.11 27.23 -19.21
CA PRO A 2 17.05 25.88 -18.67
C PRO A 2 17.57 24.92 -19.75
N ASP A 3 18.39 23.96 -19.31
CA ASP A 3 18.93 22.92 -20.16
C ASP A 3 17.77 22.13 -20.81
N GLN A 4 17.64 22.22 -22.13
CA GLN A 4 16.61 21.49 -22.89
C GLN A 4 17.02 20.04 -23.21
N SER A 5 18.11 19.55 -22.62
CA SER A 5 18.60 18.18 -22.86
C SER A 5 17.57 17.09 -22.49
N TYR A 6 16.63 17.40 -21.59
CA TYR A 6 15.52 16.51 -21.23
C TYR A 6 14.55 16.21 -22.38
N PHE A 7 14.48 17.09 -23.38
CA PHE A 7 13.57 16.94 -24.52
C PHE A 7 14.25 16.41 -25.77
N THR A 8 15.57 16.19 -25.73
CA THR A 8 16.30 15.69 -26.87
C THR A 8 16.15 14.17 -26.93
N ARG A 9 15.45 13.67 -27.96
CA ARG A 9 15.31 12.23 -28.19
C ARG A 9 16.66 11.58 -28.41
N LYS A 10 17.04 10.64 -27.56
CA LYS A 10 18.21 9.78 -27.79
C LYS A 10 17.86 8.72 -28.83
N PRO A 11 18.76 8.39 -29.77
CA PRO A 11 18.58 7.26 -30.66
C PRO A 11 18.36 5.97 -29.83
N GLY A 12 17.27 5.24 -30.11
CA GLY A 12 16.92 4.02 -29.37
C GLY A 12 16.11 4.23 -28.07
N GLY A 13 15.79 5.48 -27.70
CA GLY A 13 14.89 5.74 -26.57
C GLY A 13 13.43 5.39 -26.85
N ASP A 14 12.69 5.05 -25.80
CA ASP A 14 11.27 4.75 -25.89
C ASP A 14 10.50 5.93 -26.52
N ARG A 15 9.71 5.60 -27.54
CA ARG A 15 8.89 6.60 -28.25
C ARG A 15 7.49 6.72 -27.69
N VAL A 16 7.07 5.75 -26.91
CA VAL A 16 5.73 5.64 -26.34
C VAL A 16 5.85 5.14 -24.91
N PHE A 17 5.18 5.78 -24.00
CA PHE A 17 4.95 5.24 -22.67
C PHE A 17 3.46 5.35 -22.34
N SER A 18 2.95 4.41 -21.57
CA SER A 18 1.60 4.45 -21.04
C SER A 18 1.66 4.68 -19.52
N VAL A 19 0.74 5.48 -19.01
CA VAL A 19 0.57 5.70 -17.58
C VAL A 19 -0.80 5.15 -17.21
N GLU A 20 -0.82 4.12 -16.38
CA GLU A 20 -2.05 3.65 -15.73
C GLU A 20 -2.17 4.38 -14.39
N ALA A 21 -3.09 5.32 -14.30
CA ALA A 21 -3.39 6.00 -13.06
C ALA A 21 -4.35 5.15 -12.22
N PRO A 22 -4.14 5.05 -10.89
CA PRO A 22 -5.11 4.43 -10.01
C PRO A 22 -6.42 5.21 -10.04
N LYS A 23 -7.55 4.51 -9.82
CA LYS A 23 -8.85 5.17 -9.66
C LYS A 23 -8.80 6.08 -8.43
N ILE A 24 -9.09 7.36 -8.63
CA ILE A 24 -9.13 8.36 -7.56
C ILE A 24 -10.59 8.74 -7.30
N LYS A 25 -11.00 8.69 -6.04
CA LYS A 25 -12.24 9.30 -5.55
C LYS A 25 -11.88 10.43 -4.59
N PHE A 26 -12.49 11.57 -4.78
CA PHE A 26 -12.28 12.75 -3.95
C PHE A 26 -13.60 13.44 -3.64
N GLY A 27 -13.84 13.74 -2.37
CA GLY A 27 -15.04 14.45 -1.93
C GLY A 27 -15.35 14.24 -0.46
N ASN A 28 -16.25 15.09 0.05
CA ASN A 28 -16.71 14.98 1.42
C ASN A 28 -17.43 13.66 1.65
N GLY A 29 -17.01 12.92 2.68
CA GLY A 29 -17.65 11.67 3.08
C GLY A 29 -17.29 10.46 2.20
N VAL A 30 -16.38 10.58 1.23
CA VAL A 30 -15.99 9.50 0.32
C VAL A 30 -15.45 8.27 1.07
N LEU A 31 -14.85 8.44 2.26
CA LEU A 31 -14.37 7.34 3.09
C LEU A 31 -15.48 6.34 3.47
N LYS A 32 -16.74 6.79 3.51
CA LYS A 32 -17.92 5.92 3.77
C LYS A 32 -18.17 4.90 2.65
N GLU A 33 -17.55 5.07 1.49
CA GLU A 33 -17.66 4.15 0.35
C GLU A 33 -16.59 3.05 0.36
N LEU A 34 -15.63 3.10 1.31
CA LEU A 34 -14.50 2.17 1.40
C LEU A 34 -14.93 0.71 1.35
N GLY A 35 -15.95 0.32 2.13
CA GLY A 35 -16.44 -1.06 2.17
C GLY A 35 -16.98 -1.52 0.82
N GLN A 36 -17.71 -0.68 0.11
CA GLN A 36 -18.24 -1.00 -1.21
C GLN A 36 -17.13 -1.11 -2.27
N ASP A 37 -16.11 -0.26 -2.19
CA ASP A 37 -14.96 -0.36 -3.07
C ASP A 37 -14.16 -1.66 -2.80
N ALA A 38 -13.94 -2.01 -1.54
CA ALA A 38 -13.26 -3.24 -1.15
C ALA A 38 -14.04 -4.49 -1.59
N GLU A 39 -15.36 -4.50 -1.39
CA GLU A 39 -16.26 -5.58 -1.89
C GLU A 39 -16.19 -5.71 -3.41
N THR A 40 -16.21 -4.59 -4.14
CA THR A 40 -16.09 -4.57 -5.61
C THR A 40 -14.76 -5.16 -6.09
N LEU A 41 -13.69 -4.98 -5.31
CA LEU A 41 -12.38 -5.59 -5.56
C LEU A 41 -12.29 -7.06 -5.13
N GLY A 42 -13.37 -7.62 -4.56
CA GLY A 42 -13.46 -9.02 -4.16
C GLY A 42 -12.81 -9.35 -2.83
N MET A 43 -12.47 -8.36 -2.02
CA MET A 43 -11.88 -8.56 -0.69
C MET A 43 -12.89 -9.18 0.26
N LYS A 44 -12.43 -10.02 1.18
CA LYS A 44 -13.23 -10.67 2.23
C LYS A 44 -12.65 -10.45 3.61
N ARG A 45 -11.32 -10.53 3.73
CA ARG A 45 -10.58 -10.32 4.97
C ARG A 45 -9.50 -9.28 4.75
N VAL A 46 -9.67 -8.12 5.35
CA VAL A 46 -8.90 -6.91 5.10
C VAL A 46 -7.90 -6.65 6.22
N ALA A 47 -6.64 -6.41 5.86
CA ALA A 47 -5.66 -5.77 6.72
C ALA A 47 -5.75 -4.25 6.55
N LEU A 48 -6.13 -3.52 7.58
CA LEU A 48 -6.16 -2.07 7.57
C LEU A 48 -4.93 -1.53 8.31
N PHE A 49 -4.01 -0.92 7.56
CA PHE A 49 -2.81 -0.29 8.11
C PHE A 49 -3.05 1.18 8.40
N THR A 50 -2.60 1.62 9.56
CA THR A 50 -2.66 3.02 9.98
C THR A 50 -1.52 3.35 10.94
N ASP A 51 -1.30 4.61 11.25
CA ASP A 51 -0.40 5.04 12.31
C ASP A 51 -1.19 5.38 13.58
N HIS A 52 -0.47 5.44 14.70
CA HIS A 52 -1.05 5.69 16.01
C HIS A 52 -1.86 7.00 16.11
N ARG A 53 -1.52 8.03 15.35
CA ARG A 53 -2.23 9.31 15.36
C ARG A 53 -3.55 9.21 14.62
N VAL A 54 -3.53 8.59 13.44
CA VAL A 54 -4.75 8.40 12.64
C VAL A 54 -5.68 7.39 13.30
N ALA A 55 -5.12 6.40 14.02
CA ALA A 55 -5.90 5.43 14.81
C ALA A 55 -6.79 6.08 15.88
N GLN A 56 -6.44 7.27 16.35
CA GLN A 56 -7.23 8.02 17.33
C GLN A 56 -8.26 8.98 16.71
N GLN A 57 -8.36 9.04 15.39
CA GLN A 57 -9.25 9.93 14.68
C GLN A 57 -10.56 9.24 14.28
N GLU A 58 -11.59 10.03 14.08
CA GLU A 58 -12.89 9.57 13.58
C GLU A 58 -12.80 8.82 12.24
N SER A 59 -11.78 9.13 11.44
CA SER A 59 -11.54 8.47 10.15
C SER A 59 -11.38 6.96 10.27
N LEU A 60 -10.74 6.45 11.34
CA LEU A 60 -10.64 5.00 11.55
C LEU A 60 -12.01 4.39 11.83
N THR A 61 -12.80 5.02 12.69
CA THR A 61 -14.17 4.56 12.99
C THR A 61 -15.04 4.51 11.72
N ILE A 62 -14.98 5.58 10.89
CA ILE A 62 -15.72 5.64 9.62
C ILE A 62 -15.28 4.50 8.68
N ALA A 63 -13.98 4.26 8.57
CA ALA A 63 -13.44 3.19 7.73
C ALA A 63 -13.90 1.81 8.18
N LEU A 64 -13.78 1.52 9.49
CA LEU A 64 -14.22 0.24 10.07
C LEU A 64 -15.72 0.02 9.94
N ASP A 65 -16.53 1.04 10.19
CA ASP A 65 -17.98 0.99 10.01
C ASP A 65 -18.36 0.71 8.55
N SER A 66 -17.61 1.33 7.61
CA SER A 66 -17.84 1.10 6.18
C SER A 66 -17.55 -0.34 5.78
N LEU A 67 -16.42 -0.90 6.20
CA LEU A 67 -16.05 -2.29 5.95
C LEU A 67 -17.03 -3.28 6.60
N LYS A 68 -17.41 -3.03 7.84
CA LYS A 68 -18.36 -3.86 8.58
C LYS A 68 -19.76 -3.89 7.94
N LYS A 69 -20.25 -2.77 7.41
CA LYS A 69 -21.55 -2.69 6.72
C LYS A 69 -21.64 -3.58 5.48
N THR A 70 -20.52 -3.83 4.82
CA THR A 70 -20.45 -4.74 3.68
C THR A 70 -20.11 -6.18 4.07
N GLY A 71 -20.03 -6.47 5.37
CA GLY A 71 -19.76 -7.82 5.87
C GLY A 71 -18.31 -8.27 5.77
N LEU A 72 -17.39 -7.36 5.50
CA LEU A 72 -15.96 -7.66 5.41
C LEU A 72 -15.35 -7.84 6.80
N ASP A 73 -14.54 -8.88 6.96
CA ASP A 73 -13.69 -9.03 8.14
C ASP A 73 -12.49 -8.09 8.04
N CYS A 74 -12.17 -7.40 9.13
CA CYS A 74 -11.10 -6.41 9.13
C CYS A 74 -10.29 -6.46 10.41
N GLU A 75 -8.97 -6.52 10.26
CA GLU A 75 -8.02 -6.41 11.36
C GLU A 75 -7.12 -5.20 11.16
N VAL A 76 -6.89 -4.46 12.24
CA VAL A 76 -6.16 -3.18 12.20
C VAL A 76 -4.73 -3.39 12.65
N TYR A 77 -3.78 -2.85 11.89
CA TYR A 77 -2.39 -2.67 12.28
C TYR A 77 -2.13 -1.17 12.44
N ASP A 78 -2.00 -0.69 13.69
CA ASP A 78 -1.86 0.73 14.03
C ASP A 78 -0.43 1.14 14.48
N GLU A 79 0.53 0.24 14.27
CA GLU A 79 1.92 0.42 14.69
C GLU A 79 2.84 0.92 13.55
N VAL A 80 2.27 1.57 12.53
CA VAL A 80 3.09 2.14 11.47
C VAL A 80 3.92 3.31 11.99
N GLU A 81 5.23 3.21 11.82
CA GLU A 81 6.18 4.28 12.16
C GLU A 81 6.21 5.35 11.05
N VAL A 82 6.29 6.62 11.46
CA VAL A 82 6.62 7.71 10.53
C VAL A 82 8.09 7.54 10.13
N GLU A 83 8.38 7.62 8.83
CA GLU A 83 9.69 7.25 8.28
C GLU A 83 10.04 5.79 8.60
N PRO A 84 9.37 4.82 7.95
CA PRO A 84 9.49 3.41 8.31
C PRO A 84 10.93 2.90 8.19
N THR A 85 11.29 2.06 9.15
CA THR A 85 12.56 1.34 9.20
C THR A 85 12.42 -0.07 8.63
N ASP A 86 13.54 -0.76 8.39
CA ASP A 86 13.52 -2.18 8.02
C ASP A 86 12.83 -3.04 9.09
N ARG A 87 12.98 -2.67 10.37
CA ARG A 87 12.31 -3.35 11.48
C ARG A 87 10.80 -3.16 11.42
N SER A 88 10.33 -1.93 11.18
CA SER A 88 8.89 -1.66 11.12
C SER A 88 8.23 -2.31 9.89
N PHE A 89 8.92 -2.34 8.75
CA PHE A 89 8.46 -3.10 7.59
C PHE A 89 8.36 -4.60 7.85
N LYS A 90 9.35 -5.19 8.52
CA LYS A 90 9.33 -6.61 8.90
C LYS A 90 8.19 -6.91 9.87
N ALA A 91 7.92 -6.04 10.85
CA ALA A 91 6.80 -6.21 11.77
C ALA A 91 5.45 -6.19 11.05
N GLY A 92 5.22 -5.20 10.17
CA GLY A 92 4.01 -5.15 9.33
C GLY A 92 3.86 -6.36 8.41
N SER A 93 4.98 -6.87 7.87
CA SER A 93 5.00 -8.06 7.00
C SER A 93 4.66 -9.34 7.78
N SER A 94 5.12 -9.47 9.03
CA SER A 94 4.75 -10.60 9.91
C SER A 94 3.26 -10.59 10.20
N PHE A 95 2.72 -9.43 10.62
CA PHE A 95 1.28 -9.25 10.81
C PHE A 95 0.48 -9.67 9.56
N ALA A 96 0.90 -9.19 8.39
CA ALA A 96 0.23 -9.50 7.12
C ALA A 96 0.25 -11.00 6.79
N SER A 97 1.38 -11.66 7.02
CA SER A 97 1.54 -13.10 6.74
C SER A 97 0.74 -13.98 7.71
N GLU A 98 0.71 -13.61 8.99
CA GLU A 98 -0.01 -14.37 10.03
C GLU A 98 -1.53 -14.22 9.88
N GLY A 99 -2.00 -13.03 9.50
CA GLY A 99 -3.42 -12.73 9.39
C GLY A 99 -4.11 -13.34 8.17
N LYS A 100 -3.37 -13.81 7.16
CA LYS A 100 -3.90 -14.44 5.93
C LYS A 100 -4.97 -13.58 5.26
N PHE A 101 -4.67 -12.31 5.07
CA PHE A 101 -5.55 -11.34 4.43
C PHE A 101 -5.59 -11.53 2.91
N ASP A 102 -6.73 -11.21 2.31
CA ASP A 102 -6.90 -11.16 0.85
C ASP A 102 -7.09 -9.73 0.33
N GLY A 103 -7.09 -8.75 1.23
CA GLY A 103 -7.19 -7.34 0.91
C GLY A 103 -6.36 -6.47 1.85
N PHE A 104 -5.82 -5.39 1.30
CA PHE A 104 -4.98 -4.45 2.04
C PHE A 104 -5.50 -3.02 1.85
N VAL A 105 -5.69 -2.33 2.95
CA VAL A 105 -6.14 -0.93 3.00
C VAL A 105 -5.16 -0.12 3.83
N SER A 106 -4.76 1.04 3.33
CA SER A 106 -3.96 2.00 4.08
C SER A 106 -4.78 3.25 4.39
N LEU A 107 -4.87 3.61 5.66
CA LEU A 107 -5.53 4.82 6.13
C LEU A 107 -4.50 5.74 6.78
N GLY A 108 -3.97 6.69 6.03
CA GLY A 108 -2.92 7.59 6.52
C GLY A 108 -2.10 8.23 5.40
N GLY A 109 -0.93 8.71 5.74
CA GLY A 109 0.02 9.34 4.83
C GLY A 109 0.95 8.36 4.10
N GLY A 110 2.01 8.90 3.49
CA GLY A 110 2.99 8.12 2.70
C GLY A 110 3.60 6.95 3.46
N SER A 111 4.01 7.15 4.72
CA SER A 111 4.59 6.08 5.55
C SER A 111 3.64 4.90 5.73
N VAL A 112 2.34 5.18 5.91
CA VAL A 112 1.30 4.14 6.04
C VAL A 112 1.12 3.40 4.72
N MET A 113 1.06 4.13 3.61
CA MET A 113 0.93 3.53 2.27
C MET A 113 2.13 2.64 1.94
N ASP A 114 3.34 3.10 2.24
CA ASP A 114 4.56 2.35 1.95
C ASP A 114 4.67 1.09 2.82
N THR A 115 4.35 1.18 4.12
CA THR A 115 4.34 0.02 5.01
C THR A 115 3.28 -1.00 4.57
N CYS A 116 2.08 -0.56 4.23
CA CYS A 116 1.01 -1.42 3.74
C CYS A 116 1.41 -2.16 2.45
N LYS A 117 1.98 -1.44 1.48
CA LYS A 117 2.46 -2.03 0.21
C LYS A 117 3.59 -3.04 0.44
N ALA A 118 4.58 -2.69 1.27
CA ALA A 118 5.67 -3.60 1.61
C ALA A 118 5.13 -4.85 2.33
N SER A 119 4.22 -4.69 3.28
CA SER A 119 3.60 -5.81 4.00
C SER A 119 2.82 -6.73 3.06
N ASN A 120 2.07 -6.19 2.12
CA ASN A 120 1.41 -6.97 1.07
C ASN A 120 2.44 -7.73 0.22
N LEU A 121 3.48 -7.06 -0.25
CA LEU A 121 4.54 -7.67 -1.06
C LEU A 121 5.17 -8.88 -0.36
N TYR A 122 5.67 -8.69 0.86
CA TYR A 122 6.37 -9.75 1.59
C TYR A 122 5.44 -10.86 2.10
N SER A 123 4.15 -10.60 2.30
CA SER A 123 3.18 -11.64 2.63
C SER A 123 2.82 -12.52 1.43
N CYS A 124 2.76 -11.93 0.22
CA CYS A 124 2.47 -12.65 -1.02
C CYS A 124 3.70 -13.38 -1.57
N TYR A 125 4.88 -12.79 -1.44
CA TYR A 125 6.14 -13.30 -1.99
C TYR A 125 7.22 -13.32 -0.90
N PRO A 126 7.14 -14.22 0.08
CA PRO A 126 8.09 -14.30 1.18
C PRO A 126 9.51 -14.58 0.68
N THR A 127 10.46 -13.74 1.11
CA THR A 127 11.88 -13.88 0.79
C THR A 127 12.72 -13.11 1.82
N ASP A 128 14.04 -13.12 1.66
CA ASP A 128 14.92 -12.24 2.44
C ASP A 128 14.55 -10.77 2.21
N PHE A 129 14.51 -9.96 3.28
CA PHE A 129 14.08 -8.58 3.20
C PHE A 129 14.86 -7.75 2.17
N LEU A 130 16.17 -8.02 2.03
CA LEU A 130 17.02 -7.29 1.10
C LEU A 130 16.82 -7.69 -0.37
N ASP A 131 16.06 -8.73 -0.66
CA ASP A 131 15.84 -9.18 -2.03
C ASP A 131 15.12 -8.12 -2.86
N TYR A 132 14.07 -7.50 -2.32
CA TYR A 132 13.30 -6.46 -3.02
C TYR A 132 13.79 -5.04 -2.77
N VAL A 133 14.79 -4.85 -1.92
CA VAL A 133 15.40 -3.54 -1.69
C VAL A 133 16.34 -3.17 -2.82
N ASN A 134 16.30 -1.91 -3.26
CA ASN A 134 17.12 -1.43 -4.36
C ASN A 134 18.63 -1.49 -4.06
N ALA A 135 19.42 -1.74 -5.11
CA ALA A 135 20.87 -1.62 -5.06
C ALA A 135 21.27 -0.15 -4.72
N PRO A 136 22.37 0.09 -4.02
CA PRO A 136 23.40 -0.88 -3.61
C PRO A 136 23.12 -1.58 -2.27
N ILE A 137 22.05 -1.24 -1.56
CA ILE A 137 21.72 -1.79 -0.24
C ILE A 137 21.17 -3.20 -0.36
N GLY A 138 20.23 -3.41 -1.26
CA GLY A 138 19.60 -4.69 -1.52
C GLY A 138 19.98 -5.30 -2.87
N ARG A 139 19.29 -6.39 -3.22
CA ARG A 139 19.57 -7.17 -4.43
C ARG A 139 18.73 -6.75 -5.64
N ALA A 140 17.74 -5.89 -5.45
CA ALA A 140 16.82 -5.41 -6.49
C ALA A 140 16.19 -6.55 -7.32
N ILE A 141 15.83 -7.66 -6.68
CA ILE A 141 15.18 -8.78 -7.36
C ILE A 141 13.77 -8.33 -7.81
N PRO A 142 13.40 -8.56 -9.06
CA PRO A 142 12.06 -8.23 -9.54
C PRO A 142 10.97 -8.98 -8.79
N VAL A 143 9.84 -8.30 -8.52
CA VAL A 143 8.66 -8.93 -7.92
C VAL A 143 8.12 -10.00 -8.87
N PRO A 144 7.83 -11.24 -8.39
CA PRO A 144 7.47 -12.36 -9.27
C PRO A 144 6.13 -12.23 -9.99
N GLY A 145 5.25 -11.37 -9.53
CA GLY A 145 3.90 -11.24 -10.08
C GLY A 145 3.19 -9.96 -9.63
N ARG A 146 1.85 -9.96 -9.75
CA ARG A 146 1.00 -8.86 -9.27
C ARG A 146 0.63 -9.07 -7.81
N LEU A 147 0.45 -7.94 -7.11
CA LEU A 147 -0.04 -7.87 -5.73
C LEU A 147 -1.55 -7.66 -5.71
#